data_d24fedf4cbf7c6f0bf8b9b4aa301171a
#
_entry.id   d24fedf4cbf7c6f0bf8b9b4aa301171a
#
_cell.length_a   1.000
_cell.length_b   1.000
_cell.length_c   1.000
_cell.angle_alpha   90.00
_cell.angle_beta   90.00
_cell.angle_gamma   90.00
#
_symmetry.space_group_name_H-M   'P 1'
#
loop_
_entity.id
_entity.type
_entity.pdbx_description
1 polymer ?
#
loop_
_entity_poly.entity_id
_entity_poly.type
_entity_poly.pdbx_seq_one_letter_code
_entity_poly.pdbx_strand_id
1 'polypeptide(L)'
;GSEMCIRDSKEGLATTGQNIANVGNAAYARREAPVSEVTSGKDILQVSNTAGFGVRVDGITRAFDQFIETQLQSASSGFSFSTAQATVLNQLETVVRPAEGSVSQKIQELFSSLNSVAQDPSDLASRQVAANASMALVNSITTVANGISDLRTFVSQDLESNVGQVNNVLDQLANIQNQLLGISSSNRGPNELLDKRDALLNDLSELMDISVAYEANG
;
A
#
# COMPACT_ATOMS: atom_id res chain seq x y z
N GLY A 1 -29.45 19.39 35.33
CA GLY A 1 -28.50 18.31 35.75
C GLY A 1 -28.82 16.96 35.14
N SER A 2 -30.02 16.41 35.35
CA SER A 2 -30.31 15.02 34.89
C SER A 2 -30.42 14.85 33.35
N GLU A 3 -30.95 15.83 32.63
CA GLU A 3 -31.07 15.78 31.17
C GLU A 3 -29.69 15.81 30.50
N MET A 4 -28.74 16.57 31.03
CA MET A 4 -27.37 16.63 30.53
C MET A 4 -26.65 15.30 30.71
N CYS A 5 -26.73 14.66 31.89
CA CYS A 5 -26.13 13.36 32.14
C CYS A 5 -26.74 12.24 31.27
N ILE A 6 -28.05 12.30 30.99
CA ILE A 6 -28.69 11.34 30.08
C ILE A 6 -28.22 11.53 28.62
N ARG A 7 -28.07 12.75 28.18
CA ARG A 7 -27.56 13.08 26.86
C ARG A 7 -26.13 12.59 26.66
N ASP A 8 -25.24 12.87 27.63
CA ASP A 8 -23.83 12.47 27.56
C ASP A 8 -23.67 10.94 27.59
N SER A 9 -24.45 10.26 28.43
CA SER A 9 -24.48 8.79 28.44
C SER A 9 -24.98 8.21 27.12
N LYS A 10 -25.93 8.87 26.44
CA LYS A 10 -26.44 8.48 25.14
C LYS A 10 -25.40 8.67 24.04
N GLU A 11 -24.62 9.76 24.07
CA GLU A 11 -23.51 9.99 23.14
C GLU A 11 -22.39 8.96 23.32
N GLY A 12 -22.01 8.64 24.56
CA GLY A 12 -21.07 7.56 24.86
C GLY A 12 -21.52 6.18 24.36
N LEU A 13 -22.80 5.85 24.57
CA LEU A 13 -23.38 4.61 24.08
C LEU A 13 -23.43 4.55 22.54
N ALA A 14 -23.80 5.64 21.90
CA ALA A 14 -23.81 5.74 20.44
C ALA A 14 -22.39 5.58 19.85
N THR A 15 -21.38 6.20 20.47
CA THR A 15 -19.98 6.08 20.07
C THR A 15 -19.50 4.62 20.23
N THR A 16 -19.84 3.96 21.32
CA THR A 16 -19.53 2.54 21.53
C THR A 16 -20.20 1.66 20.48
N GLY A 17 -21.47 1.91 20.18
CA GLY A 17 -22.21 1.20 19.13
C GLY A 17 -21.56 1.36 17.75
N GLN A 18 -21.12 2.58 17.40
CA GLN A 18 -20.39 2.83 16.14
C GLN A 18 -19.04 2.08 16.10
N ASN A 19 -18.29 2.07 17.20
CA ASN A 19 -17.03 1.33 17.29
C ASN A 19 -17.26 -0.18 17.10
N ILE A 20 -18.30 -0.74 17.69
CA ILE A 20 -18.65 -2.17 17.55
C ILE A 20 -19.07 -2.46 16.09
N ALA A 21 -19.90 -1.61 15.50
CA ALA A 21 -20.38 -1.78 14.13
C ALA A 21 -19.23 -1.73 13.10
N ASN A 22 -18.13 -1.04 13.40
CA ASN A 22 -16.98 -0.85 12.51
C ASN A 22 -15.74 -1.67 12.94
N VAL A 23 -15.85 -2.63 13.85
CA VAL A 23 -14.71 -3.40 14.38
C VAL A 23 -13.90 -4.14 13.29
N GLY A 24 -14.53 -4.47 12.17
CA GLY A 24 -13.89 -5.10 11.00
C GLY A 24 -13.49 -4.14 9.87
N ASN A 25 -13.67 -2.84 10.04
CA ASN A 25 -13.37 -1.84 9.03
C ASN A 25 -11.98 -1.24 9.26
N ALA A 26 -11.00 -1.65 8.44
CA ALA A 26 -9.61 -1.17 8.54
C ALA A 26 -9.47 0.35 8.31
N ALA A 27 -10.40 0.97 7.59
CA ALA A 27 -10.41 2.41 7.34
C ALA A 27 -11.03 3.24 8.48
N TYR A 28 -11.51 2.60 9.55
CA TYR A 28 -12.20 3.25 10.65
C TYR A 28 -11.29 3.41 11.87
N ALA A 29 -10.98 4.64 12.25
CA ALA A 29 -10.31 4.91 13.52
C ALA A 29 -11.33 4.90 14.67
N ARG A 30 -11.02 4.19 15.76
CA ARG A 30 -11.87 4.11 16.96
C ARG A 30 -12.22 5.53 17.46
N ARG A 31 -13.49 5.73 17.82
CA ARG A 31 -13.97 6.99 18.37
C ARG A 31 -13.92 6.98 19.89
N GLU A 32 -13.59 8.11 20.46
CA GLU A 32 -13.60 8.37 21.89
C GLU A 32 -14.49 9.57 22.18
N ALA A 33 -15.23 9.50 23.27
CA ALA A 33 -16.08 10.57 23.77
C ALA A 33 -15.48 11.07 25.10
N PRO A 34 -14.42 11.92 25.07
CA PRO A 34 -13.82 12.45 26.29
C PRO A 34 -14.83 13.30 27.05
N VAL A 35 -14.81 13.15 28.35
CA VAL A 35 -15.70 13.88 29.26
C VAL A 35 -14.88 14.83 30.12
N SER A 36 -15.37 16.07 30.28
CA SER A 36 -14.81 17.04 31.21
C SER A 36 -15.79 17.38 32.33
N GLU A 37 -15.25 17.75 33.47
CA GLU A 37 -16.05 18.25 34.56
C GLU A 37 -16.64 19.63 34.23
N VAL A 38 -17.93 19.81 34.51
CA VAL A 38 -18.56 21.12 34.42
C VAL A 38 -18.29 21.89 35.68
N THR A 39 -17.32 22.82 35.63
CA THR A 39 -17.02 23.75 36.71
C THR A 39 -17.82 25.01 36.56
N SER A 40 -18.38 25.55 37.66
CA SER A 40 -19.08 26.82 37.66
C SER A 40 -18.09 27.97 37.38
N GLY A 41 -18.24 28.62 36.24
CA GLY A 41 -17.32 29.65 35.75
C GLY A 41 -17.50 31.04 36.32
N LYS A 42 -18.00 31.21 37.53
CA LYS A 42 -18.09 32.52 38.21
C LYS A 42 -17.81 32.36 39.74
N ASP A 43 -16.73 32.99 40.14
CA ASP A 43 -16.20 33.16 41.48
C ASP A 43 -15.23 32.11 42.02
N ILE A 44 -13.95 32.42 41.80
CA ILE A 44 -12.76 31.76 42.36
C ILE A 44 -12.71 31.89 43.93
N LEU A 45 -13.65 32.60 44.54
CA LEU A 45 -13.63 32.91 45.99
C LEU A 45 -14.74 32.23 46.79
N GLN A 46 -15.63 31.43 46.20
CA GLN A 46 -16.56 30.59 46.97
C GLN A 46 -16.11 29.14 46.95
N VAL A 47 -15.43 28.73 47.98
CA VAL A 47 -15.30 27.31 48.39
C VAL A 47 -16.70 26.82 48.77
N SER A 48 -17.55 26.54 47.78
CA SER A 48 -18.83 25.91 48.03
C SER A 48 -18.64 24.43 48.13
N ASN A 49 -18.99 23.86 49.26
CA ASN A 49 -19.04 22.44 49.54
C ASN A 49 -20.24 21.78 48.80
N THR A 50 -20.55 22.23 47.59
CA THR A 50 -21.62 21.73 46.75
C THR A 50 -21.07 20.68 45.79
N ALA A 51 -21.80 19.59 45.63
CA ALA A 51 -21.52 18.58 44.61
C ALA A 51 -21.31 19.22 43.23
N GLY A 52 -20.33 18.74 42.46
CA GLY A 52 -20.03 19.26 41.11
C GLY A 52 -21.26 19.24 40.19
N PHE A 53 -21.25 20.07 39.14
CA PHE A 53 -22.36 20.21 38.20
C PHE A 53 -22.46 19.04 37.18
N GLY A 54 -21.69 17.98 37.40
CA GLY A 54 -21.63 16.81 36.52
C GLY A 54 -20.51 16.89 35.50
N VAL A 55 -20.58 16.05 34.47
CA VAL A 55 -19.65 15.99 33.36
C VAL A 55 -20.35 16.29 32.03
N ARG A 56 -19.63 16.74 31.05
CA ARG A 56 -20.10 16.89 29.67
C ARG A 56 -19.15 16.21 28.71
N VAL A 57 -19.66 15.73 27.59
CA VAL A 57 -18.84 15.27 26.45
C VAL A 57 -18.30 16.50 25.72
N ASP A 58 -16.97 16.60 25.57
CA ASP A 58 -16.32 17.72 24.88
C ASP A 58 -16.35 17.60 23.36
N GLY A 59 -16.71 16.43 22.85
CA GLY A 59 -16.79 16.09 21.45
C GLY A 59 -16.41 14.64 21.20
N ILE A 60 -16.51 14.18 19.97
CA ILE A 60 -16.08 12.85 19.57
C ILE A 60 -14.75 12.98 18.85
N THR A 61 -13.70 12.39 19.41
CA THR A 61 -12.35 12.40 18.86
C THR A 61 -11.99 11.05 18.26
N ARG A 62 -10.97 11.03 17.42
CA ARG A 62 -10.40 9.79 16.86
C ARG A 62 -9.22 9.32 17.72
N ALA A 63 -9.11 8.02 17.92
CA ALA A 63 -7.89 7.41 18.43
C ALA A 63 -6.91 7.29 17.26
N PHE A 64 -6.06 8.29 17.08
CA PHE A 64 -5.11 8.40 15.99
C PHE A 64 -3.72 8.68 16.54
N ASP A 65 -2.74 7.91 16.13
CA ASP A 65 -1.33 8.09 16.47
C ASP A 65 -0.53 8.27 15.19
N GLN A 66 -0.10 9.51 14.95
CA GLN A 66 0.66 9.92 13.77
C GLN A 66 1.97 9.13 13.61
N PHE A 67 2.65 8.82 14.70
CA PHE A 67 3.92 8.10 14.64
C PHE A 67 3.72 6.67 14.15
N ILE A 68 2.72 5.99 14.70
CA ILE A 68 2.36 4.62 14.29
C ILE A 68 1.93 4.59 12.82
N GLU A 69 1.13 5.56 12.40
CA GLU A 69 0.62 5.64 11.03
C GLU A 69 1.76 5.87 10.02
N THR A 70 2.67 6.80 10.31
CA THR A 70 3.85 7.03 9.45
C THR A 70 4.74 5.78 9.36
N GLN A 71 4.90 5.06 10.47
CA GLN A 71 5.66 3.81 10.48
C GLN A 71 4.97 2.71 9.68
N LEU A 72 3.64 2.61 9.78
CA LEU A 72 2.84 1.67 8.98
C LEU A 72 2.98 1.95 7.49
N GLN A 73 2.84 3.20 7.06
CA GLN A 73 3.00 3.63 5.66
C GLN A 73 4.40 3.29 5.11
N SER A 74 5.45 3.57 5.88
CA SER A 74 6.81 3.21 5.50
C SER A 74 7.03 1.70 5.39
N ALA A 75 6.47 0.93 6.32
CA ALA A 75 6.55 -0.53 6.28
C ALA A 75 5.77 -1.12 5.11
N SER A 76 4.57 -0.59 4.82
CA SER A 76 3.74 -0.98 3.69
C SER A 76 4.45 -0.74 2.36
N SER A 77 5.02 0.46 2.17
CA SER A 77 5.79 0.80 0.99
C SER A 77 7.00 -0.13 0.80
N GLY A 78 7.78 -0.39 1.86
CA GLY A 78 8.90 -1.32 1.80
C GLY A 78 8.50 -2.76 1.47
N PHE A 79 7.38 -3.22 2.00
CA PHE A 79 6.83 -4.54 1.70
C PHE A 79 6.36 -4.63 0.24
N SER A 80 5.60 -3.65 -0.26
CA SER A 80 5.11 -3.59 -1.63
C SER A 80 6.26 -3.53 -2.64
N PHE A 81 7.29 -2.71 -2.38
CA PHE A 81 8.49 -2.65 -3.20
C PHE A 81 9.19 -4.02 -3.28
N SER A 82 9.41 -4.67 -2.14
CA SER A 82 10.08 -5.97 -2.09
C SER A 82 9.28 -7.04 -2.81
N THR A 83 7.95 -7.01 -2.70
CA THR A 83 7.03 -7.94 -3.36
C THR A 83 7.03 -7.73 -4.87
N ALA A 84 6.96 -6.49 -5.34
CA ALA A 84 7.03 -6.18 -6.77
C ALA A 84 8.37 -6.61 -7.37
N GLN A 85 9.49 -6.32 -6.69
CA GLN A 85 10.82 -6.76 -7.10
C GLN A 85 10.92 -8.28 -7.17
N ALA A 86 10.44 -9.01 -6.16
CA ALA A 86 10.45 -10.47 -6.16
C ALA A 86 9.61 -11.04 -7.31
N THR A 87 8.47 -10.43 -7.61
CA THR A 87 7.60 -10.85 -8.72
C THR A 87 8.33 -10.75 -10.06
N VAL A 88 8.95 -9.60 -10.34
CA VAL A 88 9.69 -9.40 -11.60
C VAL A 88 10.92 -10.32 -11.69
N LEU A 89 11.66 -10.49 -10.59
CA LEU A 89 12.81 -11.39 -10.56
C LEU A 89 12.43 -12.87 -10.76
N ASN A 90 11.33 -13.32 -10.18
CA ASN A 90 10.82 -14.67 -10.40
C ASN A 90 10.39 -14.91 -11.86
N GLN A 91 9.77 -13.91 -12.49
CA GLN A 91 9.43 -13.98 -13.91
C GLN A 91 10.70 -14.01 -14.78
N LEU A 92 11.69 -13.17 -14.48
CA LEU A 92 12.97 -13.18 -15.17
C LEU A 92 13.69 -14.53 -15.01
N GLU A 93 13.71 -15.10 -13.80
CA GLU A 93 14.27 -16.41 -13.56
C GLU A 93 13.59 -17.48 -14.43
N THR A 94 12.26 -17.42 -14.57
CA THR A 94 11.50 -18.35 -15.42
C THR A 94 11.92 -18.25 -16.88
N VAL A 95 12.22 -17.07 -17.38
CA VAL A 95 12.68 -16.81 -18.75
C VAL A 95 14.11 -17.34 -18.98
N VAL A 96 15.01 -17.16 -17.99
CA VAL A 96 16.46 -17.44 -18.13
C VAL A 96 16.85 -18.78 -17.55
N ARG A 97 15.93 -19.48 -16.89
CA ARG A 97 16.16 -20.71 -16.11
C ARG A 97 16.95 -21.74 -16.89
N PRO A 98 18.01 -22.33 -16.31
CA PRO A 98 18.75 -23.44 -16.89
C PRO A 98 17.90 -24.73 -16.82
N ALA A 99 17.06 -24.93 -17.83
CA ALA A 99 16.23 -26.12 -18.01
C ALA A 99 16.60 -26.84 -19.30
N GLU A 100 15.93 -27.95 -19.58
CA GLU A 100 16.06 -28.65 -20.86
C GLU A 100 15.74 -27.67 -22.00
N GLY A 101 16.64 -27.60 -22.98
CA GLY A 101 16.56 -26.63 -24.08
C GLY A 101 17.11 -25.23 -23.79
N SER A 102 17.69 -24.97 -22.59
CA SER A 102 18.31 -23.71 -22.22
C SER A 102 19.48 -23.34 -23.13
N VAL A 103 19.78 -22.03 -23.22
CA VAL A 103 20.95 -21.52 -23.96
C VAL A 103 22.24 -22.23 -23.52
N SER A 104 22.43 -22.43 -22.22
CA SER A 104 23.61 -23.13 -21.67
C SER A 104 23.73 -24.58 -22.21
N GLN A 105 22.61 -25.30 -22.22
CA GLN A 105 22.58 -26.68 -22.76
C GLN A 105 22.85 -26.66 -24.29
N LYS A 106 22.24 -25.74 -25.04
CA LYS A 106 22.43 -25.63 -26.48
C LYS A 106 23.86 -25.24 -26.85
N ILE A 107 24.55 -24.45 -26.02
CA ILE A 107 25.99 -24.19 -26.17
C ILE A 107 26.79 -25.49 -26.02
N GLN A 108 26.50 -26.29 -24.99
CA GLN A 108 27.20 -27.58 -24.77
C GLN A 108 26.95 -28.54 -25.92
N GLU A 109 25.71 -28.66 -26.42
CA GLU A 109 25.35 -29.49 -27.56
C GLU A 109 26.10 -29.04 -28.83
N LEU A 110 26.22 -27.74 -29.06
CA LEU A 110 26.98 -27.21 -30.20
C LEU A 110 28.46 -27.58 -30.10
N PHE A 111 29.11 -27.35 -28.96
CA PHE A 111 30.53 -27.72 -28.79
C PHE A 111 30.76 -29.21 -28.93
N SER A 112 29.87 -30.04 -28.41
CA SER A 112 29.93 -31.50 -28.58
C SER A 112 29.84 -31.90 -30.07
N SER A 113 28.93 -31.31 -30.83
CA SER A 113 28.76 -31.57 -32.25
C SER A 113 29.97 -31.09 -33.09
N LEU A 114 30.55 -29.92 -32.76
CA LEU A 114 31.77 -29.44 -33.39
C LEU A 114 32.97 -30.31 -33.12
N ASN A 115 33.06 -30.90 -31.92
CA ASN A 115 34.11 -31.86 -31.58
C ASN A 115 33.98 -33.15 -32.41
N SER A 116 32.76 -33.63 -32.67
CA SER A 116 32.53 -34.77 -33.57
C SER A 116 32.95 -34.45 -35.01
N VAL A 117 32.65 -33.26 -35.51
CA VAL A 117 33.12 -32.81 -36.86
C VAL A 117 34.65 -32.74 -36.92
N ALA A 118 35.32 -32.33 -35.81
CA ALA A 118 36.77 -32.25 -35.75
C ALA A 118 37.46 -33.65 -35.80
N GLN A 119 36.79 -34.70 -35.34
CA GLN A 119 37.28 -36.06 -35.39
C GLN A 119 37.17 -36.67 -36.78
N ASP A 120 36.08 -36.41 -37.52
CA ASP A 120 35.93 -36.80 -38.92
C ASP A 120 35.32 -35.64 -39.74
N PRO A 121 36.15 -34.76 -40.27
CA PRO A 121 35.70 -33.61 -41.05
C PRO A 121 35.01 -33.98 -42.38
N SER A 122 35.16 -35.20 -42.86
CA SER A 122 34.56 -35.66 -44.12
C SER A 122 33.15 -36.21 -43.92
N ASP A 123 32.75 -36.55 -42.69
CA ASP A 123 31.40 -37.04 -42.39
C ASP A 123 30.33 -35.98 -42.56
N LEU A 124 29.46 -36.19 -43.53
CA LEU A 124 28.35 -35.28 -43.84
C LEU A 124 27.30 -35.27 -42.71
N ALA A 125 27.11 -36.42 -42.03
CA ALA A 125 26.13 -36.53 -40.94
C ALA A 125 26.54 -35.67 -39.73
N SER A 126 27.81 -35.72 -39.31
CA SER A 126 28.36 -34.89 -38.24
C SER A 126 28.26 -33.41 -38.54
N ARG A 127 28.53 -33.01 -39.80
CA ARG A 127 28.34 -31.60 -40.22
C ARG A 127 26.89 -31.14 -40.17
N GLN A 128 25.94 -32.00 -40.54
CA GLN A 128 24.51 -31.68 -40.45
C GLN A 128 24.06 -31.55 -39.01
N VAL A 129 24.57 -32.41 -38.10
CA VAL A 129 24.27 -32.30 -36.65
C VAL A 129 24.80 -30.98 -36.09
N ALA A 130 26.01 -30.55 -36.44
CA ALA A 130 26.57 -29.27 -36.01
C ALA A 130 25.77 -28.06 -36.55
N ALA A 131 25.33 -28.14 -37.82
CA ALA A 131 24.45 -27.10 -38.37
C ALA A 131 23.11 -27.01 -37.63
N ASN A 132 22.50 -28.17 -37.34
CA ASN A 132 21.25 -28.22 -36.56
C ASN A 132 21.44 -27.73 -35.13
N ALA A 133 22.53 -28.05 -34.45
CA ALA A 133 22.86 -27.56 -33.11
C ALA A 133 23.06 -26.05 -33.11
N SER A 134 23.67 -25.47 -34.17
CA SER A 134 23.82 -24.04 -34.34
C SER A 134 22.46 -23.34 -34.47
N MET A 135 21.56 -23.90 -35.26
CA MET A 135 20.19 -23.35 -35.41
C MET A 135 19.39 -23.46 -34.10
N ALA A 136 19.53 -24.57 -33.38
CA ALA A 136 18.88 -24.77 -32.09
C ALA A 136 19.37 -23.75 -31.03
N LEU A 137 20.67 -23.43 -31.02
CA LEU A 137 21.22 -22.39 -30.17
C LEU A 137 20.67 -21.00 -30.50
N VAL A 138 20.63 -20.63 -31.80
CA VAL A 138 20.05 -19.36 -32.25
C VAL A 138 18.60 -19.23 -31.83
N ASN A 139 17.81 -20.31 -32.02
CA ASN A 139 16.41 -20.32 -31.60
C ASN A 139 16.26 -20.15 -30.08
N SER A 140 17.09 -20.82 -29.27
CA SER A 140 17.07 -20.70 -27.82
C SER A 140 17.41 -19.27 -27.37
N ILE A 141 18.44 -18.64 -27.96
CA ILE A 141 18.80 -17.24 -27.68
C ILE A 141 17.64 -16.30 -28.05
N THR A 142 17.03 -16.50 -29.22
CA THR A 142 15.91 -15.69 -29.70
C THR A 142 14.72 -15.82 -28.76
N THR A 143 14.41 -17.03 -28.26
CA THR A 143 13.33 -17.26 -27.30
C THR A 143 13.56 -16.49 -25.99
N VAL A 144 14.79 -16.56 -25.46
CA VAL A 144 15.13 -15.80 -24.23
C VAL A 144 15.05 -14.29 -24.46
N ALA A 145 15.57 -13.81 -25.60
CA ALA A 145 15.52 -12.39 -25.95
C ALA A 145 14.07 -11.88 -26.07
N ASN A 146 13.19 -12.65 -26.70
CA ASN A 146 11.77 -12.32 -26.79
C ASN A 146 11.13 -12.33 -25.40
N GLY A 147 11.38 -13.35 -24.57
CA GLY A 147 10.85 -13.42 -23.21
C GLY A 147 11.27 -12.23 -22.32
N ILE A 148 12.53 -11.76 -22.47
CA ILE A 148 12.98 -10.53 -21.78
C ILE A 148 12.26 -9.30 -22.32
N SER A 149 12.04 -9.21 -23.63
CA SER A 149 11.29 -8.12 -24.26
C SER A 149 9.83 -8.09 -23.79
N ASP A 150 9.21 -9.25 -23.70
CA ASP A 150 7.83 -9.39 -23.21
C ASP A 150 7.73 -8.99 -21.73
N LEU A 151 8.68 -9.42 -20.90
CA LEU A 151 8.76 -9.01 -19.50
C LEU A 151 8.95 -7.49 -19.37
N ARG A 152 9.80 -6.88 -20.19
CA ARG A 152 9.96 -5.42 -20.21
C ARG A 152 8.66 -4.70 -20.56
N THR A 153 7.92 -5.22 -21.53
CA THR A 153 6.61 -4.68 -21.93
C THR A 153 5.61 -4.80 -20.79
N PHE A 154 5.56 -5.96 -20.14
CA PHE A 154 4.72 -6.19 -18.97
C PHE A 154 5.01 -5.19 -17.85
N VAL A 155 6.28 -5.02 -17.46
CA VAL A 155 6.69 -4.06 -16.41
C VAL A 155 6.31 -2.62 -16.79
N SER A 156 6.43 -2.25 -18.07
CA SER A 156 6.06 -0.90 -18.54
C SER A 156 4.55 -0.66 -18.45
N GLN A 157 3.74 -1.66 -18.79
CA GLN A 157 2.28 -1.58 -18.69
C GLN A 157 1.82 -1.55 -17.23
N ASP A 158 2.45 -2.34 -16.37
CA ASP A 158 2.17 -2.36 -14.93
C ASP A 158 2.50 -0.99 -14.29
N LEU A 159 3.65 -0.41 -14.65
CA LEU A 159 4.04 0.93 -14.21
C LEU A 159 3.02 1.99 -14.67
N GLU A 160 2.57 1.94 -15.92
CA GLU A 160 1.56 2.88 -16.45
C GLU A 160 0.24 2.75 -15.68
N SER A 161 -0.19 1.51 -15.38
CA SER A 161 -1.38 1.24 -14.58
C SER A 161 -1.24 1.81 -13.16
N ASN A 162 -0.09 1.58 -12.51
CA ASN A 162 0.18 2.06 -11.16
C ASN A 162 0.23 3.60 -11.10
N VAL A 163 0.81 4.26 -12.10
CA VAL A 163 0.77 5.74 -12.21
C VAL A 163 -0.68 6.23 -12.36
N GLY A 164 -1.51 5.54 -13.12
CA GLY A 164 -2.94 5.84 -13.23
C GLY A 164 -3.67 5.73 -11.88
N GLN A 165 -3.37 4.68 -11.09
CA GLN A 165 -3.92 4.51 -9.74
C GLN A 165 -3.45 5.61 -8.79
N VAL A 166 -2.16 5.94 -8.79
CA VAL A 166 -1.60 7.04 -7.99
C VAL A 166 -2.33 8.36 -8.28
N ASN A 167 -2.51 8.71 -9.56
CA ASN A 167 -3.22 9.93 -9.94
C ASN A 167 -4.67 9.93 -9.43
N ASN A 168 -5.39 8.81 -9.53
CA ASN A 168 -6.74 8.68 -9.03
C ASN A 168 -6.81 8.86 -7.49
N VAL A 169 -5.86 8.33 -6.75
CA VAL A 169 -5.79 8.50 -5.28
C VAL A 169 -5.48 9.95 -4.93
N LEU A 170 -4.57 10.59 -5.65
CA LEU A 170 -4.23 12.01 -5.44
C LEU A 170 -5.43 12.93 -5.71
N ASP A 171 -6.22 12.67 -6.75
CA ASP A 171 -7.44 13.42 -7.03
C ASP A 171 -8.48 13.26 -5.90
N GLN A 172 -8.63 12.04 -5.35
CA GLN A 172 -9.50 11.79 -4.22
C GLN A 172 -9.01 12.50 -2.95
N LEU A 173 -7.70 12.47 -2.68
CA LEU A 173 -7.08 13.21 -1.56
C LEU A 173 -7.30 14.71 -1.69
N ALA A 174 -7.12 15.29 -2.88
CA ALA A 174 -7.38 16.70 -3.14
C ALA A 174 -8.85 17.07 -2.86
N ASN A 175 -9.79 16.22 -3.28
CA ASN A 175 -11.21 16.42 -3.01
C ASN A 175 -11.54 16.35 -1.52
N ILE A 176 -10.97 15.42 -0.77
CA ILE A 176 -11.15 15.32 0.68
C ILE A 176 -10.54 16.53 1.38
N GLN A 177 -9.36 16.98 0.98
CA GLN A 177 -8.72 18.14 1.55
C GLN A 177 -9.57 19.41 1.35
N ASN A 178 -10.16 19.61 0.18
CA ASN A 178 -11.09 20.70 -0.08
C ASN A 178 -12.34 20.63 0.80
N GLN A 179 -12.87 19.43 1.06
CA GLN A 179 -14.01 19.26 1.97
C GLN A 179 -13.62 19.56 3.42
N LEU A 180 -12.43 19.13 3.86
CA LEU A 180 -11.91 19.43 5.20
C LEU A 180 -11.74 20.92 5.43
N LEU A 181 -11.20 21.66 4.46
CA LEU A 181 -11.09 23.13 4.51
C LEU A 181 -12.46 23.82 4.63
N GLY A 182 -13.50 23.26 3.99
CA GLY A 182 -14.87 23.77 4.07
C GLY A 182 -15.55 23.54 5.42
N ILE A 183 -15.12 22.53 6.20
CA ILE A 183 -15.75 22.16 7.49
C ILE A 183 -15.15 22.91 8.68
N SER A 184 -14.00 23.56 8.54
CA SER A 184 -13.32 24.29 9.64
C SER A 184 -14.19 25.30 10.38
N SER A 185 -15.40 25.57 9.89
CA SER A 185 -16.39 26.47 10.48
C SER A 185 -17.57 25.76 11.17
N SER A 186 -17.65 24.44 11.16
CA SER A 186 -18.78 23.70 11.73
C SER A 186 -18.35 22.88 12.96
N ASN A 187 -19.19 22.92 14.01
CA ASN A 187 -19.00 22.21 15.30
C ASN A 187 -19.03 20.66 15.22
N ARG A 188 -19.01 20.08 14.02
CA ARG A 188 -18.91 18.62 13.81
C ARG A 188 -17.51 18.30 13.34
N GLY A 189 -16.78 17.54 14.17
CA GLY A 189 -15.45 17.06 13.81
C GLY A 189 -15.47 16.28 12.48
N PRO A 190 -14.51 16.50 11.59
CA PRO A 190 -14.45 15.88 10.25
C PRO A 190 -13.95 14.41 10.30
N ASN A 191 -14.26 13.68 11.37
CA ASN A 191 -13.69 12.38 11.67
C ASN A 191 -13.79 11.36 10.52
N GLU A 192 -14.92 11.34 9.82
CA GLU A 192 -15.14 10.43 8.68
C GLU A 192 -14.26 10.80 7.48
N LEU A 193 -14.08 12.09 7.20
CA LEU A 193 -13.21 12.55 6.12
C LEU A 193 -11.74 12.31 6.44
N LEU A 194 -11.37 12.44 7.71
CA LEU A 194 -10.02 12.11 8.17
C LEU A 194 -9.73 10.60 8.05
N ASP A 195 -10.72 9.74 8.36
CA ASP A 195 -10.60 8.30 8.16
C ASP A 195 -10.41 7.97 6.67
N LYS A 196 -11.19 8.58 5.79
CA LYS A 196 -11.06 8.40 4.34
C LYS A 196 -9.71 8.90 3.81
N ARG A 197 -9.23 10.03 4.33
CA ARG A 197 -7.91 10.56 3.99
C ARG A 197 -6.81 9.58 4.36
N ASP A 198 -6.85 9.07 5.59
CA ASP A 198 -5.82 8.17 6.09
C ASP A 198 -5.85 6.82 5.35
N ALA A 199 -7.03 6.30 5.00
CA ALA A 199 -7.16 5.12 4.15
C ALA A 199 -6.53 5.35 2.77
N LEU A 200 -6.79 6.49 2.12
CA LEU A 200 -6.17 6.81 0.82
C LEU A 200 -4.65 7.03 0.92
N LEU A 201 -4.14 7.54 2.04
CA LEU A 201 -2.70 7.64 2.27
C LEU A 201 -2.07 6.24 2.42
N ASN A 202 -2.77 5.31 3.07
CA ASN A 202 -2.34 3.93 3.17
C ASN A 202 -2.35 3.23 1.81
N ASP A 203 -3.41 3.40 1.01
CA ASP A 203 -3.47 2.91 -0.37
C ASP A 203 -2.31 3.48 -1.22
N LEU A 204 -2.01 4.78 -1.06
CA LEU A 204 -0.91 5.43 -1.77
C LEU A 204 0.46 4.87 -1.35
N SER A 205 0.63 4.55 -0.06
CA SER A 205 1.86 3.96 0.46
C SER A 205 2.14 2.56 -0.09
N GLU A 206 1.11 1.83 -0.53
CA GLU A 206 1.27 0.54 -1.21
C GLU A 206 1.76 0.69 -2.66
N LEU A 207 1.50 1.84 -3.28
CA LEU A 207 1.85 2.10 -4.68
C LEU A 207 3.20 2.82 -4.82
N MET A 208 3.58 3.65 -3.83
CA MET A 208 4.81 4.44 -3.87
C MET A 208 5.30 4.79 -2.47
N ASP A 209 6.57 5.14 -2.36
CA ASP A 209 7.12 5.68 -1.13
C ASP A 209 6.59 7.12 -0.90
N ILE A 210 5.98 7.34 0.27
CA ILE A 210 5.40 8.62 0.64
C ILE A 210 5.96 9.12 1.96
N SER A 211 6.04 10.44 2.11
CA SER A 211 6.30 11.10 3.38
C SER A 211 5.18 12.09 3.67
N VAL A 212 4.46 11.87 4.76
CA VAL A 212 3.31 12.67 5.15
C VAL A 212 3.70 13.60 6.29
N ALA A 213 3.52 14.91 6.09
CA ALA A 213 3.65 15.92 7.12
C ALA A 213 2.24 16.38 7.53
N TYR A 214 1.90 16.23 8.80
CA TYR A 214 0.64 16.72 9.36
C TYR A 214 0.85 18.10 9.95
N GLU A 215 0.09 19.07 9.49
CA GLU A 215 0.09 20.40 10.09
C GLU A 215 -0.78 20.44 11.36
N ALA A 216 -0.55 21.44 12.23
CA ALA A 216 -1.24 21.55 13.52
C ALA A 216 -2.77 21.66 13.43
N ASN A 217 -3.30 21.94 12.25
CA ASN A 217 -4.73 22.05 11.97
C ASN A 217 -5.33 20.79 11.30
N GLY A 218 -4.61 19.70 11.20
CA GLY A 218 -5.03 18.42 10.59
C GLY A 218 -4.66 18.29 9.14
#